data_6973679e68251a2c79e871949502d9ac
#
_entry.id   6973679e68251a2c79e871949502d9ac
#
_cell.length_a   1.000
_cell.length_b   1.000
_cell.length_c   1.000
_cell.angle_alpha   90.00
_cell.angle_beta   90.00
_cell.angle_gamma   90.00
#
_symmetry.space_group_name_H-M   'P 1'
#
loop_
_entity.id
_entity.type
_entity.pdbx_description
1 polymer ?
#
loop_
_entity_poly.entity_id
_entity_poly.type
_entity_poly.pdbx_seq_one_letter_code
_entity_poly.pdbx_strand_id
1 'polypeptide(L)'
;MSVILRNDYGAIAVNKGVIESMIVEDLLSLGDNIILCNKKGKPVGKNPGRFMDPDYFDAVDIYEKKDIVRVRVFIITRLGSSISDIAEKIFTMIENDYAMLRLSNPKKITVSVKGVMSDQLIKRSIEVVRKNA
;
A
#
# COMPACT_ATOMS: atom_id res chain seq x y z
N MET A 1 -6.46 15.19 5.83
CA MET A 1 -7.85 14.92 6.20
C MET A 1 -7.90 13.89 7.31
N SER A 2 -8.72 14.13 8.32
CA SER A 2 -8.88 13.18 9.43
C SER A 2 -9.89 12.12 9.07
N VAL A 3 -9.57 10.88 9.44
CA VAL A 3 -10.44 9.73 9.26
C VAL A 3 -10.81 9.22 10.63
N ILE A 4 -12.09 8.89 10.86
CA ILE A 4 -12.52 8.31 12.12
C ILE A 4 -12.58 6.80 11.92
N LEU A 5 -11.73 6.08 12.66
CA LEU A 5 -11.66 4.63 12.62
C LEU A 5 -12.00 4.10 14.02
N ARG A 6 -12.62 2.92 14.07
CA ARG A 6 -12.99 2.28 15.34
C ARG A 6 -11.94 1.25 15.73
N ASN A 7 -11.73 1.16 17.04
CA ASN A 7 -10.88 0.14 17.62
C ASN A 7 -11.50 -0.34 18.95
N ASP A 8 -10.76 -1.13 19.72
CA ASP A 8 -11.24 -1.68 21.00
C ASP A 8 -11.54 -0.60 22.06
N TYR A 9 -11.08 0.61 21.84
CA TYR A 9 -11.24 1.74 22.76
C TYR A 9 -12.29 2.75 22.30
N GLY A 10 -12.98 2.46 21.19
CA GLY A 10 -13.98 3.32 20.61
C GLY A 10 -13.56 3.96 19.30
N ALA A 11 -14.12 5.11 18.97
CA ALA A 11 -13.79 5.82 17.73
C ALA A 11 -12.56 6.70 17.95
N ILE A 12 -11.60 6.60 17.03
CA ILE A 12 -10.37 7.40 17.04
C ILE A 12 -10.28 8.18 15.72
N ALA A 13 -10.05 9.48 15.83
CA ALA A 13 -9.75 10.31 14.66
C ALA A 13 -8.27 10.15 14.35
N VAL A 14 -7.96 9.58 13.20
CA VAL A 14 -6.58 9.36 12.73
C VAL A 14 -6.40 10.12 11.43
N ASN A 15 -5.29 10.85 11.31
CA ASN A 15 -4.97 11.51 10.06
C ASN A 15 -4.62 10.45 9.02
N LYS A 16 -5.33 10.47 7.90
CA LYS A 16 -5.12 9.53 6.80
C LYS A 16 -3.67 9.53 6.32
N GLY A 17 -3.02 10.71 6.33
CA GLY A 17 -1.62 10.82 5.93
C GLY A 17 -0.67 10.02 6.80
N VAL A 18 -0.98 9.80 8.08
CA VAL A 18 -0.15 8.98 8.96
C VAL A 18 -0.16 7.53 8.49
N ILE A 19 -1.34 7.00 8.21
CA ILE A 19 -1.48 5.62 7.73
C ILE A 19 -0.83 5.47 6.36
N GLU A 20 -1.07 6.43 5.47
CA GLU A 20 -0.45 6.41 4.14
C GLU A 20 1.08 6.40 4.24
N SER A 21 1.65 7.22 5.12
CA SER A 21 3.11 7.27 5.33
C SER A 21 3.65 5.93 5.82
N MET A 22 2.95 5.30 6.77
CA MET A 22 3.36 3.98 7.28
C MET A 22 3.37 2.94 6.16
N ILE A 23 2.35 2.94 5.33
CA ILE A 23 2.26 1.99 4.22
C ILE A 23 3.35 2.26 3.18
N VAL A 24 3.60 3.53 2.85
CA VAL A 24 4.67 3.88 1.92
C VAL A 24 6.03 3.39 2.46
N GLU A 25 6.30 3.59 3.74
CA GLU A 25 7.54 3.10 4.35
C GLU A 25 7.65 1.58 4.27
N ASP A 26 6.53 0.87 4.49
CA ASP A 26 6.49 -0.59 4.34
C ASP A 26 6.87 -1.00 2.92
N LEU A 27 6.28 -0.35 1.93
CA LEU A 27 6.59 -0.66 0.53
C LEU A 27 8.04 -0.38 0.20
N LEU A 28 8.58 0.74 0.68
CA LEU A 28 9.98 1.09 0.45
C LEU A 28 10.93 0.11 1.13
N SER A 29 10.51 -0.50 2.24
CA SER A 29 11.33 -1.48 2.96
C SER A 29 11.55 -2.77 2.17
N LEU A 30 10.74 -3.03 1.15
CA LEU A 30 10.92 -4.19 0.28
C LEU A 30 12.08 -4.00 -0.72
N GLY A 31 12.62 -2.78 -0.78
CA GLY A 31 13.83 -2.50 -1.54
C GLY A 31 13.67 -2.70 -3.03
N ASP A 32 14.65 -3.36 -3.63
CA ASP A 32 14.69 -3.52 -5.09
C ASP A 32 13.70 -4.54 -5.65
N ASN A 33 12.97 -5.24 -4.78
CA ASN A 33 11.99 -6.23 -5.24
C ASN A 33 10.79 -5.60 -5.91
N ILE A 34 10.48 -4.36 -5.57
CA ILE A 34 9.35 -3.65 -6.15
C ILE A 34 9.71 -2.21 -6.48
N ILE A 35 8.89 -1.62 -7.34
CA ILE A 35 8.93 -0.19 -7.65
C ILE A 35 7.52 0.33 -7.39
N LEU A 36 7.40 1.38 -6.58
CA LEU A 36 6.10 2.00 -6.34
C LEU A 36 5.65 2.73 -7.59
N CYS A 37 4.37 2.63 -7.89
CA CYS A 37 3.79 3.32 -9.04
C CYS A 37 2.42 3.89 -8.69
N ASN A 38 1.89 4.74 -9.58
CA ASN A 38 0.54 5.26 -9.42
C ASN A 38 -0.47 4.29 -10.05
N LYS A 39 -1.75 4.61 -9.97
CA LYS A 39 -2.80 3.73 -10.50
C LYS A 39 -2.75 3.54 -12.01
N LYS A 40 -2.01 4.40 -12.72
CA LYS A 40 -1.79 4.27 -14.17
C LYS A 40 -0.55 3.45 -14.48
N GLY A 41 0.19 3.01 -13.48
CA GLY A 41 1.38 2.21 -13.66
C GLY A 41 2.65 3.00 -13.89
N LYS A 42 2.63 4.31 -13.67
CA LYS A 42 3.84 5.14 -13.79
C LYS A 42 4.63 5.11 -12.49
N PRO A 43 5.95 4.82 -12.52
CA PRO A 43 6.76 4.87 -11.32
C PRO A 43 6.67 6.24 -10.63
N VAL A 44 6.70 6.21 -9.30
CA VAL A 44 6.68 7.41 -8.46
C VAL A 44 8.00 7.53 -7.71
N GLY A 45 8.21 8.68 -7.04
CA GLY A 45 9.42 8.89 -6.27
C GLY A 45 10.60 9.33 -7.12
N LYS A 46 10.36 10.24 -8.08
CA LYS A 46 11.38 10.67 -9.05
C LYS A 46 12.34 11.75 -8.53
N ASN A 47 12.13 12.26 -7.32
CA ASN A 47 12.96 13.33 -6.78
C ASN A 47 13.96 12.75 -5.77
N PRO A 48 15.13 12.31 -6.23
CA PRO A 48 16.15 11.79 -5.32
C PRO A 48 16.62 12.90 -4.37
N GLY A 49 16.98 12.53 -3.15
CA GLY A 49 17.45 13.46 -2.15
C GLY A 49 16.38 13.98 -1.20
N ARG A 50 15.12 13.71 -1.44
CA ARG A 50 14.07 14.01 -0.48
C ARG A 50 13.85 12.79 0.41
N PHE A 51 13.63 13.03 1.70
CA PHE A 51 13.37 11.97 2.66
C PHE A 51 12.10 11.19 2.29
N MET A 52 11.04 11.91 1.91
CA MET A 52 9.78 11.31 1.46
C MET A 52 9.23 12.15 0.33
N ASP A 53 9.27 11.62 -0.88
CA ASP A 53 8.69 12.30 -2.03
C ASP A 53 7.16 12.22 -1.92
N PRO A 54 6.45 13.36 -2.01
CA PRO A 54 4.98 13.35 -1.98
C PRO A 54 4.35 12.44 -3.03
N ASP A 55 5.02 12.20 -4.17
CA ASP A 55 4.51 11.32 -5.22
C ASP A 55 4.33 9.87 -4.75
N TYR A 56 5.05 9.46 -3.70
CA TYR A 56 4.89 8.11 -3.16
C TYR A 56 3.48 7.84 -2.69
N PHE A 57 2.75 8.88 -2.25
CA PHE A 57 1.38 8.70 -1.78
C PHE A 57 0.42 8.30 -2.91
N ASP A 58 0.80 8.53 -4.16
CA ASP A 58 0.00 8.10 -5.30
C ASP A 58 0.00 6.57 -5.45
N ALA A 59 0.91 5.87 -4.78
CA ALA A 59 0.97 4.41 -4.78
C ALA A 59 0.02 3.78 -3.77
N VAL A 60 -0.62 4.57 -2.91
CA VAL A 60 -1.50 4.08 -1.84
C VAL A 60 -2.85 4.76 -1.96
N ASP A 61 -3.92 3.96 -1.93
CA ASP A 61 -5.28 4.46 -1.94
C ASP A 61 -6.03 3.83 -0.77
N ILE A 62 -6.51 4.67 0.14
CA ILE A 62 -7.28 4.24 1.31
C ILE A 62 -8.69 4.77 1.16
N TYR A 63 -9.64 3.85 1.10
CA TYR A 63 -11.05 4.15 0.96
C TYR A 63 -11.78 3.76 2.23
N GLU A 64 -12.59 4.67 2.75
CA GLU A 64 -13.42 4.42 3.93
C GLU A 64 -14.85 4.79 3.64
N LYS A 65 -15.77 3.89 4.00
CA LYS A 65 -17.20 4.15 3.93
C LYS A 65 -17.90 3.31 5.00
N LYS A 66 -18.70 3.97 5.86
CA LYS A 66 -19.48 3.30 6.90
C LYS A 66 -18.64 2.35 7.76
N ASP A 67 -17.51 2.84 8.25
CA ASP A 67 -16.58 2.08 9.09
C ASP A 67 -15.89 0.91 8.37
N ILE A 68 -16.07 0.79 7.05
CA ILE A 68 -15.37 -0.20 6.25
C ILE A 68 -14.18 0.48 5.58
N VAL A 69 -12.99 -0.06 5.83
CA VAL A 69 -11.75 0.45 5.25
C VAL A 69 -11.25 -0.53 4.22
N ARG A 70 -10.89 -0.01 3.06
CA ARG A 70 -10.24 -0.78 2.00
C ARG A 70 -8.95 -0.09 1.63
N VAL A 71 -7.89 -0.87 1.51
CA VAL A 71 -6.56 -0.35 1.15
C VAL A 71 -6.16 -0.96 -0.18
N ARG A 72 -5.68 -0.12 -1.07
CA ARG A 72 -5.12 -0.57 -2.35
C ARG A 72 -3.73 0.04 -2.52
N VAL A 73 -2.77 -0.79 -2.93
CA VAL A 73 -1.43 -0.31 -3.24
C VAL A 73 -1.10 -0.68 -4.68
N PHE A 74 -0.28 0.15 -5.32
CA PHE A 74 0.10 0.00 -6.72
C PHE A 74 1.61 -0.21 -6.81
N ILE A 75 2.02 -1.31 -7.41
CA ILE A 75 3.44 -1.65 -7.52
C ILE A 75 3.77 -2.19 -8.89
N ILE A 76 5.06 -2.15 -9.20
CA ILE A 76 5.68 -2.86 -10.30
C ILE A 76 6.63 -3.85 -9.66
N THR A 77 6.58 -5.11 -10.07
CA THR A 77 7.51 -6.12 -9.56
C THR A 77 8.67 -6.32 -10.52
N ARG A 78 9.79 -6.82 -10.00
CA ARG A 78 10.91 -7.20 -10.87
C ARG A 78 10.71 -8.60 -11.41
N LEU A 79 11.17 -8.82 -12.64
CA LEU A 79 11.11 -10.14 -13.25
C LEU A 79 11.81 -11.17 -12.36
N GLY A 80 11.18 -12.31 -12.15
CA GLY A 80 11.70 -13.36 -11.31
C GLY A 80 11.26 -13.28 -9.84
N SER A 81 10.62 -12.18 -9.43
CA SER A 81 10.08 -12.06 -8.07
C SER A 81 8.76 -12.80 -7.97
N SER A 82 8.51 -13.41 -6.80
CA SER A 82 7.22 -14.04 -6.54
C SER A 82 6.18 -12.99 -6.15
N ILE A 83 5.20 -12.75 -7.00
CA ILE A 83 4.13 -11.79 -6.75
C ILE A 83 3.33 -12.18 -5.52
N SER A 84 3.02 -13.47 -5.34
CA SER A 84 2.25 -13.90 -4.18
C SER A 84 3.01 -13.71 -2.87
N ASP A 85 4.32 -13.95 -2.85
CA ASP A 85 5.13 -13.74 -1.65
C ASP A 85 5.23 -12.25 -1.29
N ILE A 86 5.41 -11.41 -2.30
CA ILE A 86 5.44 -9.96 -2.10
C ILE A 86 4.10 -9.47 -1.57
N ALA A 87 3.00 -9.93 -2.16
CA ALA A 87 1.67 -9.54 -1.73
C ALA A 87 1.42 -9.97 -0.27
N GLU A 88 1.81 -11.18 0.11
CA GLU A 88 1.65 -11.66 1.50
C GLU A 88 2.41 -10.77 2.49
N LYS A 89 3.63 -10.37 2.14
CA LYS A 89 4.41 -9.46 2.98
C LYS A 89 3.72 -8.11 3.13
N ILE A 90 3.20 -7.58 2.04
CA ILE A 90 2.49 -6.29 2.06
C ILE A 90 1.23 -6.40 2.93
N PHE A 91 0.45 -7.44 2.77
CA PHE A 91 -0.75 -7.65 3.59
C PHE A 91 -0.40 -7.66 5.08
N THR A 92 0.63 -8.41 5.44
CA THR A 92 1.06 -8.54 6.84
C THR A 92 1.54 -7.19 7.39
N MET A 93 2.34 -6.46 6.63
CA MET A 93 2.84 -5.15 7.06
C MET A 93 1.68 -4.15 7.28
N ILE A 94 0.73 -4.11 6.37
CA ILE A 94 -0.42 -3.19 6.49
C ILE A 94 -1.27 -3.57 7.71
N GLU A 95 -1.53 -4.86 7.90
CA GLU A 95 -2.29 -5.33 9.07
C GLU A 95 -1.57 -4.99 10.37
N ASN A 96 -0.24 -5.12 10.40
CA ASN A 96 0.55 -4.73 11.57
C ASN A 96 0.48 -3.23 11.83
N ASP A 97 0.46 -2.40 10.79
CA ASP A 97 0.33 -0.94 10.96
C ASP A 97 -1.00 -0.61 11.63
N TYR A 98 -2.08 -1.23 11.18
CA TYR A 98 -3.40 -1.01 11.79
C TYR A 98 -3.42 -1.50 13.24
N ALA A 99 -2.79 -2.65 13.51
CA ALA A 99 -2.71 -3.17 14.87
C ALA A 99 -1.91 -2.26 15.79
N MET A 100 -0.81 -1.67 15.30
CA MET A 100 -0.01 -0.72 16.08
C MET A 100 -0.81 0.51 16.47
N LEU A 101 -1.71 0.93 15.63
CA LEU A 101 -2.59 2.06 15.90
C LEU A 101 -3.85 1.64 16.66
N ARG A 102 -3.98 0.36 17.03
CA ARG A 102 -5.13 -0.24 17.71
C ARG A 102 -6.42 -0.07 16.91
N LEU A 103 -6.30 -0.14 15.61
CA LEU A 103 -7.42 -0.05 14.68
C LEU A 103 -7.79 -1.45 14.18
N SER A 104 -9.06 -1.60 13.78
CA SER A 104 -9.51 -2.84 13.15
C SER A 104 -8.81 -3.04 11.80
N ASN A 105 -8.57 -4.29 11.43
CA ASN A 105 -7.97 -4.60 10.12
C ASN A 105 -8.83 -4.04 8.98
N PRO A 106 -8.20 -3.59 7.90
CA PRO A 106 -8.96 -3.26 6.71
C PRO A 106 -9.79 -4.45 6.25
N LYS A 107 -10.99 -4.17 5.78
CA LYS A 107 -11.89 -5.22 5.28
C LYS A 107 -11.31 -5.90 4.05
N LYS A 108 -10.58 -5.12 3.25
CA LYS A 108 -10.00 -5.60 1.99
C LYS A 108 -8.68 -4.89 1.75
N ILE A 109 -7.65 -5.65 1.42
CA ILE A 109 -6.36 -5.11 1.00
C ILE A 109 -6.09 -5.66 -0.40
N THR A 110 -5.84 -4.78 -1.36
CA THR A 110 -5.55 -5.16 -2.74
C THR A 110 -4.14 -4.71 -3.10
N VAL A 111 -3.32 -5.63 -3.57
CA VAL A 111 -2.03 -5.32 -4.18
C VAL A 111 -2.22 -5.37 -5.68
N SER A 112 -2.14 -4.21 -6.31
CA SER A 112 -2.34 -4.07 -7.75
C SER A 112 -0.98 -3.99 -8.42
N VAL A 113 -0.61 -5.05 -9.14
CA VAL A 113 0.65 -5.13 -9.87
C VAL A 113 0.40 -4.59 -11.27
N LYS A 114 0.99 -3.44 -11.58
CA LYS A 114 0.76 -2.73 -12.83
C LYS A 114 1.78 -3.07 -13.90
N GLY A 115 2.83 -3.75 -13.54
CA GLY A 115 3.85 -4.12 -14.51
C GLY A 115 4.93 -5.01 -13.91
N VAL A 116 5.76 -5.54 -14.79
CA VAL A 116 6.93 -6.33 -14.45
C VAL A 116 8.13 -5.66 -15.11
N MET A 117 9.16 -5.38 -14.32
CA MET A 117 10.37 -4.72 -14.79
C MET A 117 11.46 -5.75 -15.06
N SER A 118 11.97 -5.76 -16.29
CA SER A 118 13.20 -6.45 -16.65
C SER A 118 14.14 -5.41 -17.28
N ASP A 119 14.58 -5.59 -18.52
CA ASP A 119 15.31 -4.54 -19.22
C ASP A 119 14.42 -3.35 -19.55
N GLN A 120 13.12 -3.61 -19.65
CA GLN A 120 12.11 -2.58 -19.87
C GLN A 120 10.84 -2.96 -19.10
N LEU A 121 9.99 -1.97 -18.89
CA LEU A 121 8.71 -2.16 -18.18
C LEU A 121 7.72 -2.87 -19.11
N ILE A 122 7.19 -3.99 -18.65
CA ILE A 122 6.12 -4.72 -19.33
C ILE A 122 4.85 -4.49 -18.54
N LYS A 123 3.87 -3.82 -19.13
CA LYS A 123 2.61 -3.52 -18.45
C LYS A 123 1.82 -4.79 -18.16
N ARG A 124 1.26 -4.87 -16.98
CA ARG A 124 0.40 -5.98 -16.53
C ARG A 124 -0.73 -5.41 -15.69
N SER A 125 -1.73 -6.22 -15.46
CA SER A 125 -2.85 -5.87 -14.57
C SER A 125 -3.16 -7.11 -13.75
N ILE A 126 -2.50 -7.25 -12.63
CA ILE A 126 -2.64 -8.39 -11.72
C ILE A 126 -3.04 -7.84 -10.36
N GLU A 127 -4.11 -8.39 -9.79
CA GLU A 127 -4.53 -7.99 -8.45
C GLU A 127 -4.49 -9.18 -7.52
N VAL A 128 -3.87 -9.01 -6.35
CA VAL A 128 -3.88 -9.99 -5.28
C VAL A 128 -4.65 -9.36 -4.13
N VAL A 129 -5.63 -10.06 -3.61
CA VAL A 129 -6.58 -9.50 -2.66
C VAL A 129 -6.63 -10.36 -1.40
N ARG A 130 -6.57 -9.70 -0.23
CA ARG A 130 -6.87 -10.33 1.06
C ARG A 130 -8.14 -9.69 1.60
N LYS A 131 -9.15 -10.51 1.90
CA LYS A 131 -10.38 -10.06 2.54
C LYS A 131 -10.38 -10.52 3.99
N ASN A 132 -10.77 -9.63 4.89
CA ASN A 132 -10.91 -9.92 6.31
C ASN A 132 -12.38 -9.96 6.70
N ALA A 133 -12.72 -10.89 7.58
CA ALA A 133 -14.10 -11.06 8.04
C ALA A 133 -14.60 -9.86 8.88
#